data_0ec6452bf14a69b2bf6a30e281b3d298
#
_entry.id   0ec6452bf14a69b2bf6a30e281b3d298
#
_cell.length_a   1.000
_cell.length_b   1.000
_cell.length_c   1.000
_cell.angle_alpha   90.00
_cell.angle_beta   90.00
_cell.angle_gamma   90.00
#
_symmetry.space_group_name_H-M   'P 1'
#
loop_
_entity.id
_entity.type
_entity.pdbx_description
1 polymer ?
#
loop_
_entity_poly.entity_id
_entity_poly.type
_entity_poly.pdbx_seq_one_letter_code
_entity_poly.pdbx_strand_id
1 'polypeptide(L)'
;MAASLSLENSGKGKMKGWHALLWFLGFFGFMFVVNGIFLWAAITSFPGEDVEKSYLTGLDYNRELARRAHQEEAGWNAEIGLSGTNQGFLLTARLLTREGTALPVFGTQAQLRHPSDRAFDRVITLTPAGGGEYVAELGDLHAGAWSVNISADVDPETDGYEFRASREIIVP
;
A
#
# COMPACT_ATOMS: atom_id res chain seq x y z
N MET A 1 -10.07 -72.85 56.99
CA MET A 1 -10.76 -71.55 56.92
C MET A 1 -10.11 -70.76 55.81
N ALA A 2 -10.67 -70.74 54.62
CA ALA A 2 -10.16 -69.96 53.51
C ALA A 2 -11.20 -68.85 53.25
N ALA A 3 -10.79 -67.61 53.49
CA ALA A 3 -11.61 -66.46 53.24
C ALA A 3 -11.49 -66.08 51.76
N SER A 4 -12.58 -66.27 51.01
CA SER A 4 -12.74 -65.85 49.61
C SER A 4 -12.92 -64.32 49.60
N LEU A 5 -11.93 -63.56 49.12
CA LEU A 5 -12.05 -62.15 48.82
C LEU A 5 -12.79 -62.02 47.48
N SER A 6 -14.08 -61.70 47.54
CA SER A 6 -14.85 -61.28 46.39
C SER A 6 -14.39 -59.89 45.93
N LEU A 7 -13.66 -59.80 44.84
CA LEU A 7 -13.38 -58.57 44.17
C LEU A 7 -14.66 -58.05 43.50
N GLU A 8 -15.31 -57.12 44.15
CA GLU A 8 -16.46 -56.39 43.63
C GLU A 8 -15.98 -55.52 42.45
N ASN A 9 -16.24 -56.04 41.26
CA ASN A 9 -15.95 -55.33 39.98
C ASN A 9 -16.93 -54.18 39.81
N SER A 10 -16.58 -53.03 40.39
CA SER A 10 -17.31 -51.77 40.19
C SER A 10 -17.38 -51.45 38.69
N GLY A 11 -18.59 -51.58 38.13
CA GLY A 11 -18.90 -51.33 36.72
C GLY A 11 -18.69 -49.87 36.34
N LYS A 12 -17.46 -49.46 36.16
CA LYS A 12 -17.14 -48.24 35.40
C LYS A 12 -17.53 -48.46 33.95
N GLY A 13 -18.51 -47.70 33.46
CA GLY A 13 -19.05 -47.80 32.11
C GLY A 13 -17.93 -47.90 31.09
N LYS A 14 -17.90 -49.07 30.39
CA LYS A 14 -16.91 -49.36 29.34
C LYS A 14 -17.13 -48.34 28.20
N MET A 15 -16.19 -47.44 28.03
CA MET A 15 -16.19 -46.50 26.88
C MET A 15 -16.21 -47.36 25.60
N LYS A 16 -17.28 -47.26 24.83
CA LYS A 16 -17.40 -47.93 23.53
C LYS A 16 -16.57 -47.14 22.50
N GLY A 17 -15.92 -47.84 21.56
CA GLY A 17 -15.03 -47.21 20.57
C GLY A 17 -15.68 -46.04 19.79
N TRP A 18 -16.99 -46.04 19.62
CA TRP A 18 -17.70 -44.94 18.95
C TRP A 18 -17.70 -43.63 19.76
N HIS A 19 -17.57 -43.64 21.08
CA HIS A 19 -17.40 -42.43 21.90
C HIS A 19 -16.05 -41.82 21.62
N ALA A 20 -14.99 -42.61 21.46
CA ALA A 20 -13.66 -42.15 21.08
C ALA A 20 -13.71 -41.53 19.67
N LEU A 21 -14.42 -42.15 18.75
CA LEU A 21 -14.60 -41.58 17.39
C LEU A 21 -15.33 -40.23 17.41
N LEU A 22 -16.40 -40.10 18.22
CA LEU A 22 -17.12 -38.85 18.38
C LEU A 22 -16.25 -37.73 18.95
N TRP A 23 -15.43 -38.05 19.97
CA TRP A 23 -14.48 -37.10 20.52
C TRP A 23 -13.44 -36.64 19.48
N PHE A 24 -12.95 -37.61 18.70
CA PHE A 24 -12.00 -37.31 17.61
C PHE A 24 -12.63 -36.43 16.54
N LEU A 25 -13.80 -36.79 16.04
CA LEU A 25 -14.52 -35.98 15.06
C LEU A 25 -14.91 -34.59 15.61
N GLY A 26 -15.33 -34.51 16.87
CA GLY A 26 -15.64 -33.24 17.53
C GLY A 26 -14.43 -32.35 17.62
N PHE A 27 -13.27 -32.87 18.05
CA PHE A 27 -12.02 -32.13 18.15
C PHE A 27 -11.56 -31.62 16.78
N PHE A 28 -11.46 -32.49 15.77
CA PHE A 28 -11.04 -32.10 14.44
C PHE A 28 -12.07 -31.16 13.77
N GLY A 29 -13.34 -31.41 13.96
CA GLY A 29 -14.41 -30.54 13.45
C GLY A 29 -14.30 -29.13 14.04
N PHE A 30 -14.07 -29.01 15.34
CA PHE A 30 -13.81 -27.71 15.99
C PHE A 30 -12.56 -27.02 15.42
N MET A 31 -11.46 -27.76 15.26
CA MET A 31 -10.22 -27.22 14.67
C MET A 31 -10.44 -26.74 13.22
N PHE A 32 -11.22 -27.45 12.41
CA PHE A 32 -11.55 -27.01 11.05
C PHE A 32 -12.37 -25.73 11.04
N VAL A 33 -13.34 -25.57 11.94
CA VAL A 33 -14.16 -24.36 12.06
C VAL A 33 -13.29 -23.17 12.45
N VAL A 34 -12.43 -23.33 13.47
CA VAL A 34 -11.53 -22.24 13.92
C VAL A 34 -10.57 -21.83 12.80
N ASN A 35 -9.94 -22.79 12.12
CA ASN A 35 -9.04 -22.50 10.99
C ASN A 35 -9.79 -21.84 9.82
N GLY A 36 -11.05 -22.25 9.55
CA GLY A 36 -11.90 -21.62 8.54
C GLY A 36 -12.17 -20.15 8.86
N ILE A 37 -12.46 -19.83 10.13
CA ILE A 37 -12.67 -18.45 10.59
C ILE A 37 -11.37 -17.63 10.42
N PHE A 38 -10.22 -18.19 10.81
CA PHE A 38 -8.93 -17.52 10.62
C PHE A 38 -8.62 -17.28 9.14
N LEU A 39 -8.86 -18.28 8.28
CA LEU A 39 -8.66 -18.12 6.84
C LEU A 39 -9.59 -17.06 6.25
N TRP A 40 -10.85 -17.04 6.65
CA TRP A 40 -11.80 -16.02 6.23
C TRP A 40 -11.37 -14.62 6.70
N ALA A 41 -10.98 -14.48 7.97
CA ALA A 41 -10.48 -13.21 8.51
C ALA A 41 -9.20 -12.76 7.80
N ALA A 42 -8.27 -13.68 7.52
CA ALA A 42 -7.04 -13.37 6.78
C ALA A 42 -7.34 -12.85 5.36
N ILE A 43 -8.24 -13.53 4.62
CA ILE A 43 -8.59 -13.10 3.25
C ILE A 43 -9.32 -11.75 3.24
N THR A 44 -10.23 -11.53 4.19
CA THR A 44 -11.02 -10.28 4.24
C THR A 44 -10.25 -9.09 4.78
N SER A 45 -9.24 -9.32 5.64
CA SER A 45 -8.38 -8.25 6.17
C SER A 45 -7.10 -8.03 5.36
N PHE A 46 -6.85 -8.87 4.34
CA PHE A 46 -5.68 -8.69 3.49
C PHE A 46 -5.89 -7.50 2.53
N PRO A 47 -5.14 -6.40 2.66
CA PRO A 47 -5.33 -5.19 1.84
C PRO A 47 -4.84 -5.35 0.38
N GLY A 48 -4.56 -6.58 -0.05
CA GLY A 48 -3.98 -6.89 -1.35
C GLY A 48 -2.46 -6.79 -1.37
N GLU A 49 -1.82 -7.42 -2.35
CA GLU A 49 -0.39 -7.27 -2.58
C GLU A 49 -0.09 -5.89 -3.16
N ASP A 50 0.88 -5.17 -2.58
CA ASP A 50 1.35 -3.87 -3.09
C ASP A 50 2.16 -4.02 -4.41
N VAL A 51 2.54 -5.24 -4.71
CA VAL A 51 3.36 -5.58 -5.89
C VAL A 51 2.76 -6.78 -6.62
N GLU A 52 2.00 -6.52 -7.66
CA GLU A 52 1.27 -7.55 -8.41
C GLU A 52 2.17 -8.55 -9.16
N LYS A 53 3.46 -8.36 -9.25
CA LYS A 53 4.43 -9.32 -9.83
C LYS A 53 5.85 -8.92 -9.47
N SER A 54 6.47 -9.55 -8.49
CA SER A 54 7.87 -9.33 -8.10
C SER A 54 8.89 -9.50 -9.25
N TYR A 55 8.55 -10.27 -10.29
CA TYR A 55 9.40 -10.47 -11.47
C TYR A 55 9.43 -9.22 -12.39
N LEU A 56 8.31 -8.54 -12.56
CA LEU A 56 8.26 -7.30 -13.36
C LEU A 56 8.97 -6.15 -12.64
N THR A 57 8.94 -6.15 -11.30
CA THR A 57 9.67 -5.18 -10.47
C THR A 57 11.18 -5.21 -10.73
N GLY A 58 11.76 -6.37 -11.04
CA GLY A 58 13.18 -6.48 -11.37
C GLY A 58 13.55 -5.84 -12.73
N LEU A 59 12.65 -5.90 -13.70
CA LEU A 59 12.84 -5.26 -15.01
C LEU A 59 12.60 -3.74 -14.91
N ASP A 60 11.62 -3.32 -14.12
CA ASP A 60 11.32 -1.91 -13.90
C ASP A 60 12.37 -1.23 -13.02
N TYR A 61 13.07 -1.98 -12.16
CA TYR A 61 14.14 -1.44 -11.32
C TYR A 61 15.28 -0.84 -12.15
N ASN A 62 15.72 -1.52 -13.21
CA ASN A 62 16.79 -1.01 -14.07
C ASN A 62 16.35 0.25 -14.85
N ARG A 63 15.09 0.29 -15.28
CA ARG A 63 14.52 1.50 -15.93
C ARG A 63 14.44 2.66 -14.96
N GLU A 64 13.98 2.40 -13.74
CA GLU A 64 13.91 3.40 -12.69
C GLU A 64 15.29 3.95 -12.32
N LEU A 65 16.30 3.08 -12.26
CA LEU A 65 17.67 3.48 -11.98
C LEU A 65 18.25 4.36 -13.10
N ALA A 66 18.02 3.95 -14.36
CA ALA A 66 18.45 4.74 -15.53
C ALA A 66 17.75 6.11 -15.60
N ARG A 67 16.45 6.14 -15.29
CA ARG A 67 15.66 7.39 -15.22
C ARG A 67 16.21 8.33 -14.14
N ARG A 68 16.51 7.82 -12.94
CA ARG A 68 17.09 8.63 -11.85
C ARG A 68 18.47 9.18 -12.23
N ALA A 69 19.33 8.33 -12.80
CA ALA A 69 20.66 8.76 -13.25
C ALA A 69 20.56 9.87 -14.31
N HIS A 70 19.65 9.73 -15.27
CA HIS A 70 19.38 10.75 -16.27
C HIS A 70 18.89 12.06 -15.64
N GLN A 71 17.94 11.97 -14.70
CA GLN A 71 17.41 13.16 -14.01
C GLN A 71 18.48 13.89 -13.20
N GLU A 72 19.36 13.15 -12.51
CA GLU A 72 20.50 13.70 -11.78
C GLU A 72 21.52 14.36 -12.74
N GLU A 73 21.85 13.70 -13.85
CA GLU A 73 22.77 14.23 -14.86
C GLU A 73 22.22 15.49 -15.51
N ALA A 74 20.94 15.51 -15.83
CA ALA A 74 20.24 16.71 -16.35
C ALA A 74 20.08 17.81 -15.29
N GLY A 75 20.18 17.45 -14.01
CA GLY A 75 20.05 18.40 -12.88
C GLY A 75 18.64 18.93 -12.69
N TRP A 76 17.63 18.12 -13.08
CA TRP A 76 16.24 18.51 -12.88
C TRP A 76 15.85 18.46 -11.41
N ASN A 77 15.09 19.45 -10.97
CA ASN A 77 14.67 19.60 -9.58
C ASN A 77 13.18 19.91 -9.45
N ALA A 78 12.57 19.52 -8.32
CA ALA A 78 11.20 19.86 -7.99
C ALA A 78 11.10 20.46 -6.60
N GLU A 79 10.34 21.53 -6.50
CA GLU A 79 9.88 22.10 -5.25
C GLU A 79 8.39 21.79 -5.09
N ILE A 80 8.03 20.96 -4.11
CA ILE A 80 6.65 20.56 -3.86
C ILE A 80 6.21 21.25 -2.57
N GLY A 81 5.10 21.99 -2.64
CA GLY A 81 4.50 22.71 -1.53
C GLY A 81 3.02 22.36 -1.35
N LEU A 82 2.54 22.46 -0.11
CA LEU A 82 1.13 22.40 0.22
C LEU A 82 0.74 23.67 0.98
N SER A 83 -0.32 24.33 0.56
CA SER A 83 -0.83 25.53 1.23
C SER A 83 -2.33 25.37 1.52
N GLY A 84 -2.76 25.81 2.71
CA GLY A 84 -4.18 25.86 3.05
C GLY A 84 -4.89 26.99 2.31
N THR A 85 -6.09 26.71 1.81
CA THR A 85 -6.99 27.67 1.18
C THR A 85 -8.35 27.67 1.88
N ASN A 86 -9.23 28.60 1.52
CA ASN A 86 -10.59 28.62 2.06
C ASN A 86 -11.46 27.41 1.62
N GLN A 87 -10.98 26.64 0.65
CA GLN A 87 -11.68 25.49 0.07
C GLN A 87 -10.90 24.17 0.25
N GLY A 88 -9.98 24.11 1.22
CA GLY A 88 -9.14 22.95 1.50
C GLY A 88 -7.65 23.23 1.27
N PHE A 89 -6.97 22.40 0.49
CA PHE A 89 -5.53 22.50 0.25
C PHE A 89 -5.22 22.70 -1.23
N LEU A 90 -4.19 23.52 -1.50
CA LEU A 90 -3.61 23.71 -2.81
C LEU A 90 -2.23 23.04 -2.85
N LEU A 91 -2.04 22.10 -3.77
CA LEU A 91 -0.76 21.51 -4.10
C LEU A 91 -0.07 22.38 -5.14
N THR A 92 1.18 22.73 -4.88
CA THR A 92 2.04 23.46 -5.81
C THR A 92 3.27 22.61 -6.10
N ALA A 93 3.61 22.42 -7.37
CA ALA A 93 4.83 21.78 -7.82
C ALA A 93 5.56 22.70 -8.78
N ARG A 94 6.79 23.10 -8.47
CA ARG A 94 7.65 23.86 -9.36
C ARG A 94 8.74 22.96 -9.90
N LEU A 95 8.76 22.77 -11.22
CA LEU A 95 9.70 21.91 -11.91
C LEU A 95 10.75 22.77 -12.62
N LEU A 96 12.02 22.54 -12.27
CA LEU A 96 13.12 23.43 -12.68
C LEU A 96 14.25 22.63 -13.33
N THR A 97 14.93 23.25 -14.27
CA THR A 97 16.22 22.80 -14.80
C THR A 97 17.34 23.10 -13.79
N ARG A 98 18.56 22.65 -14.10
CA ARG A 98 19.77 22.96 -13.32
C ARG A 98 20.03 24.46 -13.18
N GLU A 99 19.69 25.24 -14.19
CA GLU A 99 19.85 26.69 -14.24
C GLU A 99 18.74 27.45 -13.49
N GLY A 100 17.77 26.74 -12.90
CA GLY A 100 16.62 27.31 -12.22
C GLY A 100 15.53 27.85 -13.15
N THR A 101 15.58 27.52 -14.43
CA THR A 101 14.53 27.87 -15.40
C THR A 101 13.43 26.81 -15.38
N ALA A 102 12.24 27.19 -15.88
CA ALA A 102 11.12 26.25 -15.97
C ALA A 102 11.47 25.02 -16.84
N LEU A 103 11.28 23.82 -16.29
CA LEU A 103 11.39 22.61 -17.05
C LEU A 103 10.13 22.45 -17.94
N PRO A 104 10.27 22.39 -19.28
CA PRO A 104 9.14 22.18 -20.16
C PRO A 104 8.63 20.74 -20.03
N VAL A 105 7.48 20.56 -19.45
CA VAL A 105 6.87 19.23 -19.24
C VAL A 105 5.41 19.21 -19.69
N PHE A 106 4.92 18.01 -19.98
CA PHE A 106 3.55 17.72 -20.39
C PHE A 106 2.94 16.73 -19.40
N GLY A 107 1.61 16.71 -19.34
CA GLY A 107 0.87 15.67 -18.62
C GLY A 107 1.22 15.54 -17.13
N THR A 108 1.50 16.67 -16.44
CA THR A 108 1.90 16.68 -15.04
C THR A 108 0.80 16.13 -14.15
N GLN A 109 1.13 15.08 -13.38
CA GLN A 109 0.22 14.41 -12.45
C GLN A 109 0.84 14.33 -11.05
N ALA A 110 -0.01 14.36 -10.04
CA ALA A 110 0.33 14.09 -8.67
C ALA A 110 -0.45 12.87 -8.17
N GLN A 111 0.28 11.89 -7.64
CA GLN A 111 -0.30 10.80 -6.89
C GLN A 111 -0.11 11.09 -5.40
N LEU A 112 -1.22 11.26 -4.68
CA LEU A 112 -1.24 11.39 -3.23
C LEU A 112 -1.54 10.02 -2.64
N ARG A 113 -0.70 9.57 -1.70
CA ARG A 113 -0.85 8.29 -1.01
C ARG A 113 -0.88 8.47 0.49
N HIS A 114 -1.89 7.90 1.13
CA HIS A 114 -1.99 7.87 2.57
C HIS A 114 -1.35 6.58 3.12
N PRO A 115 -0.46 6.65 4.13
CA PRO A 115 0.29 5.47 4.58
C PRO A 115 -0.56 4.38 5.24
N SER A 116 -1.69 4.77 5.83
CA SER A 116 -2.54 3.85 6.61
C SER A 116 -3.75 3.32 5.84
N ASP A 117 -4.22 4.01 4.80
CA ASP A 117 -5.43 3.60 4.08
C ASP A 117 -5.36 4.02 2.60
N ARG A 118 -5.34 3.04 1.71
CA ARG A 118 -5.33 3.24 0.25
C ARG A 118 -6.65 3.80 -0.29
N ALA A 119 -7.75 3.72 0.48
CA ALA A 119 -9.02 4.31 0.06
C ALA A 119 -8.93 5.83 -0.13
N PHE A 120 -7.93 6.47 0.48
CA PHE A 120 -7.66 7.90 0.34
C PHE A 120 -6.69 8.24 -0.80
N ASP A 121 -6.08 7.24 -1.45
CA ASP A 121 -5.16 7.47 -2.56
C ASP A 121 -5.88 8.16 -3.71
N ARG A 122 -5.25 9.22 -4.27
CA ARG A 122 -5.81 10.02 -5.37
C ARG A 122 -4.75 10.29 -6.41
N VAL A 123 -5.15 10.30 -7.67
CA VAL A 123 -4.35 10.79 -8.78
C VAL A 123 -5.01 12.06 -9.31
N ILE A 124 -4.26 13.14 -9.40
CA ILE A 124 -4.76 14.46 -9.76
C ILE A 124 -3.85 15.03 -10.84
N THR A 125 -4.45 15.61 -11.88
CA THR A 125 -3.71 16.34 -12.90
C THR A 125 -3.44 17.75 -12.42
N LEU A 126 -2.20 18.21 -12.53
CA LEU A 126 -1.83 19.58 -12.21
C LEU A 126 -1.97 20.47 -13.45
N THR A 127 -2.42 21.69 -13.24
CA THR A 127 -2.55 22.72 -14.26
C THR A 127 -1.37 23.67 -14.22
N PRO A 128 -0.80 24.08 -15.37
CA PRO A 128 0.31 25.03 -15.39
C PRO A 128 -0.15 26.42 -14.92
N ALA A 129 0.60 27.00 -13.98
CA ALA A 129 0.40 28.33 -13.44
C ALA A 129 1.42 29.37 -13.96
N GLY A 130 2.41 28.91 -14.76
CA GLY A 130 3.47 29.74 -15.34
C GLY A 130 4.79 29.61 -14.60
N GLY A 131 5.90 29.93 -15.26
CA GLY A 131 7.24 29.90 -14.65
C GLY A 131 7.73 28.53 -14.16
N GLY A 132 7.22 27.44 -14.73
CA GLY A 132 7.50 26.06 -14.28
C GLY A 132 6.68 25.62 -13.07
N GLU A 133 5.71 26.42 -12.65
CA GLU A 133 4.80 26.10 -11.57
C GLU A 133 3.54 25.41 -12.09
N TYR A 134 3.14 24.36 -11.38
CA TYR A 134 1.95 23.54 -11.63
C TYR A 134 1.14 23.43 -10.34
N VAL A 135 -0.17 23.60 -10.42
CA VAL A 135 -1.06 23.66 -9.26
C VAL A 135 -2.24 22.71 -9.40
N ALA A 136 -2.72 22.21 -8.27
CA ALA A 136 -3.96 21.45 -8.20
C ALA A 136 -4.68 21.71 -6.87
N GLU A 137 -5.98 21.91 -6.93
CA GLU A 137 -6.85 21.97 -5.76
C GLU A 137 -7.15 20.57 -5.26
N LEU A 138 -6.85 20.30 -4.00
CA LEU A 138 -7.03 18.97 -3.40
C LEU A 138 -8.35 18.85 -2.63
N GLY A 139 -9.02 19.98 -2.33
CA GLY A 139 -10.12 20.00 -1.38
C GLY A 139 -9.66 19.65 0.03
N ASP A 140 -10.54 19.02 0.80
CA ASP A 140 -10.21 18.58 2.15
C ASP A 140 -9.35 17.29 2.12
N LEU A 141 -8.30 17.28 2.92
CA LEU A 141 -7.44 16.13 3.17
C LEU A 141 -7.55 15.72 4.63
N HIS A 142 -7.48 14.42 4.89
CA HIS A 142 -7.37 13.91 6.26
C HIS A 142 -6.05 14.35 6.88
N ALA A 143 -6.10 14.71 8.17
CA ALA A 143 -4.89 15.03 8.93
C ALA A 143 -3.91 13.86 8.96
N GLY A 144 -2.63 14.14 8.86
CA GLY A 144 -1.58 13.12 8.92
C GLY A 144 -0.51 13.30 7.84
N ALA A 145 0.38 12.32 7.75
CA ALA A 145 1.44 12.29 6.76
C ALA A 145 0.91 11.78 5.42
N TRP A 146 1.30 12.44 4.33
CA TRP A 146 0.95 12.06 2.97
C TRP A 146 2.22 12.00 2.11
N SER A 147 2.31 10.97 1.29
CA SER A 147 3.35 10.89 0.25
C SER A 147 2.78 11.46 -1.05
N VAL A 148 3.43 12.49 -1.58
CA VAL A 148 3.11 13.12 -2.86
C VAL A 148 4.16 12.73 -3.87
N ASN A 149 3.75 12.03 -4.93
CA ASN A 149 4.59 11.66 -6.04
C ASN A 149 4.15 12.45 -7.28
N ILE A 150 5.04 13.27 -7.80
CA ILE A 150 4.83 14.03 -9.04
C ILE A 150 5.45 13.24 -10.20
N SER A 151 4.72 13.11 -11.29
CA SER A 151 5.22 12.61 -12.57
C SER A 151 4.86 13.56 -13.70
N ALA A 152 5.77 13.73 -14.65
CA ALA A 152 5.56 14.57 -15.82
C ALA A 152 6.43 14.08 -16.99
N ASP A 153 5.90 14.12 -18.20
CA ASP A 153 6.63 13.78 -19.42
C ASP A 153 7.46 14.98 -19.87
N VAL A 154 8.78 14.83 -19.94
CA VAL A 154 9.69 15.91 -20.39
C VAL A 154 9.83 15.88 -21.91
N ASP A 155 9.80 14.70 -22.51
CA ASP A 155 9.82 14.52 -23.96
C ASP A 155 8.79 13.45 -24.35
N PRO A 156 7.65 13.85 -24.91
CA PRO A 156 6.59 12.90 -25.28
C PRO A 156 6.96 11.99 -26.47
N GLU A 157 8.03 12.29 -27.21
CA GLU A 157 8.49 11.48 -28.34
C GLU A 157 9.49 10.39 -27.92
N THR A 158 10.04 10.47 -26.71
CA THR A 158 11.08 9.54 -26.23
C THR A 158 10.57 8.71 -25.05
N ASP A 159 10.38 7.43 -25.27
CA ASP A 159 10.06 6.47 -24.20
C ASP A 159 11.18 6.45 -23.15
N GLY A 160 11.08 7.18 -22.05
CA GLY A 160 12.03 7.09 -20.96
C GLY A 160 12.40 8.37 -20.24
N TYR A 161 12.06 9.53 -20.78
CA TYR A 161 12.32 10.81 -20.10
C TYR A 161 11.10 11.28 -19.29
N GLU A 162 10.70 10.46 -18.33
CA GLU A 162 9.69 10.86 -17.35
C GLU A 162 10.38 11.52 -16.15
N PHE A 163 9.98 12.74 -15.82
CA PHE A 163 10.38 13.38 -14.57
C PHE A 163 9.58 12.81 -13.42
N ARG A 164 10.23 12.45 -12.33
CA ARG A 164 9.58 12.05 -11.08
C ARG A 164 10.22 12.71 -9.88
N ALA A 165 9.35 13.19 -8.98
CA ALA A 165 9.75 13.70 -7.67
C ALA A 165 8.80 13.17 -6.60
N SER A 166 9.33 12.95 -5.41
CA SER A 166 8.54 12.50 -4.26
C SER A 166 8.83 13.37 -3.06
N ARG A 167 7.79 13.73 -2.32
CA ARG A 167 7.88 14.47 -1.06
C ARG A 167 6.84 13.98 -0.07
N GLU A 168 7.25 13.85 1.18
CA GLU A 168 6.31 13.65 2.29
C GLU A 168 5.84 15.01 2.80
N ILE A 169 4.53 15.18 2.95
CA ILE A 169 3.86 16.37 3.47
C ILE A 169 3.02 16.01 4.68
N ILE A 170 2.87 16.94 5.61
CA ILE A 170 2.05 16.77 6.81
C ILE A 170 0.86 17.71 6.71
N VAL A 171 -0.34 17.13 6.75
CA VAL A 171 -1.62 17.84 6.85
C VAL A 171 -1.96 17.97 8.34
N PRO A 172 -2.11 19.19 8.85
CA PRO A 172 -2.38 19.44 10.27
C PRO A 172 -3.73 18.92 10.76
#